data_4878f10247bae0d60c2f730eb633d9d3
#
_entry.id   4878f10247bae0d60c2f730eb633d9d3
#
_cell.length_a   1.000
_cell.length_b   1.000
_cell.length_c   1.000
_cell.angle_alpha   90.00
_cell.angle_beta   90.00
_cell.angle_gamma   90.00
#
_symmetry.space_group_name_H-M   'P 1'
#
loop_
_entity.id
_entity.type
_entity.pdbx_description
1 polymer ?
#
loop_
_entity_poly.entity_id
_entity_poly.type
_entity_poly.pdbx_seq_one_letter_code
_entity_poly.pdbx_strand_id
1 'polypeptide(L)'
;GMDEYFGNQKAFVDYMKALSDYVAEAAPEKTIRMWGSLSKTGQDYSGLSRKIQLQVWDTDWTDPQEMYDAGFSIINSLSSSLYLIPGGGYDRLDLDFLEKKWQPNVFETQERTWELPRWSSRTLGACYMLWNDYASQDGNEITEDGLFERFAEPLDILARKLWK
;
A
#
# COMPACT_ATOMS: atom_id res chain seq x y z
N GLY A 1 1.70 11.38 -6.71
CA GLY A 1 1.08 10.88 -7.90
C GLY A 1 0.26 11.92 -8.67
N MET A 2 -0.38 11.51 -9.75
CA MET A 2 -1.23 12.40 -10.55
C MET A 2 -2.44 12.93 -9.77
N ASP A 3 -2.96 12.18 -8.84
CA ASP A 3 -4.05 12.51 -7.94
C ASP A 3 -3.69 13.63 -6.96
N GLU A 4 -2.44 13.69 -6.50
CA GLU A 4 -1.96 14.72 -5.57
C GLU A 4 -1.66 16.05 -6.25
N TYR A 5 -1.08 16.02 -7.46
CA TYR A 5 -0.56 17.20 -8.12
C TYR A 5 -1.55 17.93 -9.02
N PHE A 6 -2.53 17.24 -9.58
CA PHE A 6 -3.38 17.84 -10.59
C PHE A 6 -4.78 18.23 -10.09
N GLY A 7 -5.18 17.85 -8.89
CA GLY A 7 -6.50 18.15 -8.32
C GLY A 7 -7.67 17.72 -9.22
N ASN A 8 -7.37 17.05 -10.34
CA ASN A 8 -8.34 16.57 -11.32
C ASN A 8 -8.42 15.06 -11.29
N GLN A 9 -9.13 14.59 -10.33
CA GLN A 9 -9.29 13.19 -10.06
C GLN A 9 -10.06 12.43 -11.13
N LYS A 10 -10.98 13.12 -11.83
CA LYS A 10 -11.64 12.54 -13.00
C LYS A 10 -10.61 12.20 -14.09
N ALA A 11 -9.66 13.08 -14.35
CA ALA A 11 -8.59 12.82 -15.31
C ALA A 11 -7.72 11.64 -14.90
N PHE A 12 -7.46 11.46 -13.59
CA PHE A 12 -6.75 10.30 -13.06
C PHE A 12 -7.52 8.99 -13.32
N VAL A 13 -8.81 8.95 -12.98
CA VAL A 13 -9.67 7.78 -13.23
C VAL A 13 -9.77 7.47 -14.72
N ASP A 14 -9.98 8.48 -15.57
CA ASP A 14 -10.05 8.33 -17.03
C ASP A 14 -8.71 7.78 -17.60
N TYR A 15 -7.58 8.27 -17.10
CA TYR A 15 -6.25 7.76 -17.48
C TYR A 15 -6.06 6.30 -17.06
N MET A 16 -6.39 5.96 -15.81
CA MET A 16 -6.26 4.60 -15.32
C MET A 16 -7.19 3.63 -16.04
N LYS A 17 -8.37 4.09 -16.45
CA LYS A 17 -9.27 3.31 -17.29
C LYS A 17 -8.63 3.04 -18.65
N ALA A 18 -8.16 4.07 -19.35
CA ALA A 18 -7.52 3.93 -20.66
C ALA A 18 -6.27 3.02 -20.58
N LEU A 19 -5.45 3.17 -19.55
CA LEU A 19 -4.30 2.31 -19.30
C LEU A 19 -4.72 0.85 -19.07
N SER A 20 -5.77 0.62 -18.27
CA SER A 20 -6.29 -0.71 -18.02
C SER A 20 -6.82 -1.39 -19.27
N ASP A 21 -7.56 -0.64 -20.09
CA ASP A 21 -8.09 -1.15 -21.39
C ASP A 21 -6.93 -1.50 -22.34
N TYR A 22 -5.92 -0.63 -22.44
CA TYR A 22 -4.71 -0.88 -23.25
C TYR A 22 -3.94 -2.13 -22.78
N VAL A 23 -3.69 -2.27 -21.48
CA VAL A 23 -2.99 -3.45 -20.94
C VAL A 23 -3.79 -4.72 -21.15
N ALA A 24 -5.11 -4.66 -21.00
CA ALA A 24 -5.96 -5.82 -21.25
C ALA A 24 -5.93 -6.31 -22.72
N GLU A 25 -5.68 -5.41 -23.67
CA GLU A 25 -5.53 -5.73 -25.08
C GLU A 25 -4.10 -6.19 -25.43
N ALA A 26 -3.09 -5.40 -25.01
CA ALA A 26 -1.70 -5.59 -25.41
C ALA A 26 -0.96 -6.69 -24.63
N ALA A 27 -1.37 -6.92 -23.37
CA ALA A 27 -0.72 -7.87 -22.46
C ALA A 27 -1.73 -8.45 -21.46
N PRO A 28 -2.69 -9.28 -21.90
CA PRO A 28 -3.82 -9.73 -21.09
C PRO A 28 -3.42 -10.58 -19.86
N GLU A 29 -2.21 -11.13 -19.88
CA GLU A 29 -1.63 -11.87 -18.75
C GLU A 29 -1.07 -10.95 -17.64
N LYS A 30 -0.94 -9.65 -17.89
CA LYS A 30 -0.43 -8.69 -16.90
C LYS A 30 -1.54 -8.17 -15.99
N THR A 31 -1.15 -7.89 -14.76
CA THR A 31 -2.03 -7.26 -13.77
C THR A 31 -1.49 -5.89 -13.44
N ILE A 32 -2.36 -4.87 -13.50
CA ILE A 32 -2.03 -3.53 -13.04
C ILE A 32 -2.15 -3.49 -11.53
N ARG A 33 -1.11 -2.98 -10.88
CA ARG A 33 -1.12 -2.60 -9.48
C ARG A 33 -0.93 -1.10 -9.38
N MET A 34 -1.72 -0.44 -8.56
CA MET A 34 -1.60 0.99 -8.32
C MET A 34 -1.71 1.31 -6.83
N TRP A 35 -1.18 2.45 -6.44
CA TRP A 35 -1.44 3.02 -5.13
C TRP A 35 -2.90 3.38 -4.97
N GLY A 36 -3.46 3.08 -3.81
CA GLY A 36 -4.83 3.44 -3.50
C GLY A 36 -4.93 4.93 -3.16
N SER A 37 -5.78 5.64 -3.89
CA SER A 37 -6.10 7.05 -3.65
C SER A 37 -7.52 7.38 -4.14
N LEU A 38 -8.42 6.40 -4.10
CA LEU A 38 -9.73 6.52 -4.74
C LEU A 38 -10.83 7.06 -3.81
N SER A 39 -10.82 6.69 -2.52
CA SER A 39 -11.93 7.02 -1.60
C SER A 39 -11.95 8.49 -1.19
N LYS A 40 -10.79 9.07 -0.88
CA LYS A 40 -10.65 10.46 -0.37
C LYS A 40 -11.30 11.49 -1.27
N THR A 41 -11.43 11.16 -2.51
CA THR A 41 -11.73 12.09 -3.58
C THR A 41 -13.19 12.10 -3.97
N GLY A 42 -13.98 11.16 -3.46
CA GLY A 42 -15.38 10.99 -3.85
C GLY A 42 -15.56 10.71 -5.34
N GLN A 43 -14.53 10.19 -6.01
CA GLN A 43 -14.55 9.96 -7.44
C GLN A 43 -15.41 8.77 -7.82
N ASP A 44 -16.06 8.91 -8.95
CA ASP A 44 -16.69 7.77 -9.61
C ASP A 44 -15.62 6.87 -10.25
N TYR A 45 -15.27 5.81 -9.53
CA TYR A 45 -14.36 4.74 -9.98
C TYR A 45 -15.11 3.53 -10.58
N SER A 46 -16.42 3.66 -10.82
CA SER A 46 -17.25 2.53 -11.33
C SER A 46 -16.75 1.98 -12.65
N GLY A 47 -16.17 2.84 -13.50
CA GLY A 47 -15.59 2.48 -14.79
C GLY A 47 -14.23 1.79 -14.73
N LEU A 48 -13.58 1.71 -13.58
CA LEU A 48 -12.28 1.03 -13.47
C LEU A 48 -12.42 -0.48 -13.47
N SER A 49 -11.49 -1.16 -14.12
CA SER A 49 -11.40 -2.62 -14.12
C SER A 49 -11.15 -3.17 -12.72
N ARG A 50 -11.94 -4.13 -12.27
CA ARG A 50 -11.75 -4.83 -10.99
C ARG A 50 -10.57 -5.82 -11.01
N LYS A 51 -9.88 -5.96 -12.16
CA LYS A 51 -8.59 -6.64 -12.24
C LYS A 51 -7.43 -5.80 -11.68
N ILE A 52 -7.62 -4.49 -11.54
CA ILE A 52 -6.64 -3.62 -10.88
C ILE A 52 -6.52 -4.01 -9.41
N GLN A 53 -5.28 -4.15 -8.93
CA GLN A 53 -4.95 -4.36 -7.53
C GLN A 53 -4.63 -3.02 -6.86
N LEU A 54 -5.25 -2.74 -5.73
CA LEU A 54 -5.03 -1.51 -4.97
C LEU A 54 -4.07 -1.76 -3.81
N GLN A 55 -2.98 -1.02 -3.79
CA GLN A 55 -2.00 -1.02 -2.71
C GLN A 55 -2.35 0.13 -1.75
N VAL A 56 -2.92 -0.21 -0.60
CA VAL A 56 -3.39 0.77 0.39
C VAL A 56 -2.26 1.14 1.32
N TRP A 57 -1.84 2.39 1.27
CA TRP A 57 -0.73 2.94 2.04
C TRP A 57 -1.19 3.91 3.14
N ASP A 58 -2.37 4.49 2.95
CA ASP A 58 -2.97 5.44 3.87
C ASP A 58 -4.50 5.32 3.79
N THR A 59 -5.15 5.19 4.92
CA THR A 59 -6.60 4.96 5.01
C THR A 59 -7.42 6.22 4.82
N ASP A 60 -6.83 7.41 4.95
CA ASP A 60 -7.47 8.67 4.60
C ASP A 60 -7.58 8.86 3.09
N TRP A 61 -6.66 8.25 2.33
CA TRP A 61 -6.68 8.26 0.87
C TRP A 61 -7.49 7.13 0.28
N THR A 62 -7.56 6.00 0.98
CA THR A 62 -8.27 4.81 0.49
C THR A 62 -8.89 4.05 1.65
N ASP A 63 -10.20 4.06 1.78
CA ASP A 63 -10.90 3.16 2.69
C ASP A 63 -10.79 1.72 2.17
N PRO A 64 -10.08 0.83 2.87
CA PRO A 64 -9.84 -0.53 2.38
C PRO A 64 -11.11 -1.37 2.29
N GLN A 65 -12.09 -1.14 3.18
CA GLN A 65 -13.37 -1.86 3.16
C GLN A 65 -14.23 -1.41 1.98
N GLU A 66 -14.33 -0.10 1.75
CA GLU A 66 -15.08 0.45 0.61
C GLU A 66 -14.54 -0.13 -0.72
N MET A 67 -13.22 -0.12 -0.90
CA MET A 67 -12.61 -0.65 -2.12
C MET A 67 -12.77 -2.16 -2.26
N TYR A 68 -12.67 -2.90 -1.15
CA TYR A 68 -12.92 -4.32 -1.14
C TYR A 68 -14.38 -4.64 -1.53
N ASP A 69 -15.35 -3.92 -0.96
CA ASP A 69 -16.79 -4.09 -1.26
C ASP A 69 -17.12 -3.70 -2.71
N ALA A 70 -16.41 -2.70 -3.24
CA ALA A 70 -16.49 -2.33 -4.66
C ALA A 70 -15.89 -3.39 -5.61
N GLY A 71 -15.25 -4.44 -5.10
CA GLY A 71 -14.76 -5.58 -5.87
C GLY A 71 -13.27 -5.57 -6.21
N PHE A 72 -12.50 -4.61 -5.72
CA PHE A 72 -11.06 -4.58 -5.93
C PHE A 72 -10.31 -5.61 -5.08
N SER A 73 -9.14 -6.02 -5.54
CA SER A 73 -8.18 -6.79 -4.75
C SER A 73 -7.25 -5.83 -4.01
N ILE A 74 -7.03 -6.10 -2.71
CA ILE A 74 -6.37 -5.18 -1.78
C ILE A 74 -5.04 -5.76 -1.32
N ILE A 75 -4.02 -4.90 -1.28
CA ILE A 75 -2.69 -5.18 -0.71
C ILE A 75 -2.48 -4.19 0.44
N ASN A 76 -2.11 -4.71 1.60
CA ASN A 76 -1.77 -3.88 2.76
C ASN A 76 -0.34 -3.32 2.61
N SER A 77 -0.23 -2.01 2.57
CA SER A 77 1.06 -1.28 2.59
C SER A 77 0.97 -0.09 3.55
N LEU A 78 0.16 -0.23 4.61
CA LEU A 78 -0.14 0.88 5.52
C LEU A 78 1.13 1.49 6.08
N SER A 79 1.32 2.78 5.87
CA SER A 79 2.55 3.51 6.17
C SER A 79 2.96 3.39 7.64
N SER A 80 1.99 3.45 8.56
CA SER A 80 2.23 3.35 10.00
C SER A 80 2.83 2.01 10.45
N SER A 81 2.75 0.96 9.64
CA SER A 81 3.21 -0.39 10.00
C SER A 81 4.16 -1.05 9.00
N LEU A 82 4.22 -0.56 7.77
CA LEU A 82 4.95 -1.21 6.68
C LEU A 82 5.89 -0.26 5.90
N TYR A 83 6.03 0.99 6.33
CA TYR A 83 7.02 1.90 5.76
C TYR A 83 8.25 1.96 6.64
N LEU A 84 9.40 1.83 6.01
CA LEU A 84 10.71 2.16 6.55
C LEU A 84 11.23 3.37 5.79
N ILE A 85 11.37 4.50 6.51
CA ILE A 85 11.89 5.76 5.96
C ILE A 85 13.03 6.22 6.86
N PRO A 86 14.24 5.70 6.66
CA PRO A 86 15.39 6.00 7.51
C PRO A 86 15.66 7.49 7.60
N GLY A 87 15.74 8.01 8.83
CA GLY A 87 15.87 9.44 9.12
C GLY A 87 14.58 10.24 9.05
N GLY A 88 13.47 9.62 8.68
CA GLY A 88 12.14 10.22 8.63
C GLY A 88 11.22 9.77 9.76
N GLY A 89 9.92 10.02 9.60
CA GLY A 89 8.90 9.69 10.61
C GLY A 89 8.70 8.18 10.85
N TYR A 90 9.21 7.33 9.95
CA TYR A 90 9.15 5.86 10.01
C TYR A 90 10.56 5.26 9.99
N ASP A 91 11.44 5.75 10.87
CA ASP A 91 12.86 5.36 10.90
C ASP A 91 13.09 3.89 11.26
N ARG A 92 12.18 3.31 12.03
CA ARG A 92 12.13 1.87 12.38
C ARG A 92 10.69 1.41 12.52
N LEU A 93 10.43 0.14 12.19
CA LEU A 93 9.14 -0.47 12.46
C LEU A 93 9.02 -0.88 13.93
N ASP A 94 7.79 -0.86 14.44
CA ASP A 94 7.46 -1.41 15.76
C ASP A 94 7.38 -2.94 15.67
N LEU A 95 8.48 -3.63 16.02
CA LEU A 95 8.59 -5.09 15.93
C LEU A 95 7.63 -5.78 16.91
N ASP A 96 7.36 -5.20 18.07
CA ASP A 96 6.43 -5.72 19.07
C ASP A 96 5.00 -5.70 18.52
N PHE A 97 4.60 -4.60 17.89
CA PHE A 97 3.32 -4.50 17.20
C PHE A 97 3.23 -5.51 16.05
N LEU A 98 4.26 -5.58 15.20
CA LEU A 98 4.31 -6.53 14.09
C LEU A 98 4.17 -7.97 14.57
N GLU A 99 4.90 -8.37 15.61
CA GLU A 99 4.86 -9.75 16.13
C GLU A 99 3.52 -10.08 16.80
N LYS A 100 3.02 -9.19 17.66
CA LYS A 100 1.90 -9.50 18.56
C LYS A 100 0.53 -9.20 17.97
N LYS A 101 0.42 -8.16 17.14
CA LYS A 101 -0.88 -7.61 16.73
C LYS A 101 -1.08 -7.59 15.21
N TRP A 102 -0.10 -7.14 14.45
CA TRP A 102 -0.27 -6.93 13.02
C TRP A 102 -0.71 -8.20 12.28
N GLN A 103 -1.62 -8.04 11.33
CA GLN A 103 -2.07 -9.08 10.41
C GLN A 103 -2.19 -8.50 8.99
N PRO A 104 -1.92 -9.27 7.92
CA PRO A 104 -1.92 -8.76 6.54
C PRO A 104 -3.29 -8.26 6.07
N ASN A 105 -4.38 -8.72 6.66
CA ASN A 105 -5.75 -8.32 6.33
C ASN A 105 -6.31 -7.20 7.24
N VAL A 106 -5.51 -6.71 8.19
CA VAL A 106 -5.93 -5.69 9.17
C VAL A 106 -5.23 -4.38 8.88
N PHE A 107 -6.00 -3.31 8.77
CA PHE A 107 -5.54 -1.94 8.61
C PHE A 107 -5.89 -1.19 9.89
N GLU A 108 -4.90 -0.95 10.71
CA GLU A 108 -5.07 -0.34 12.04
C GLU A 108 -4.44 1.05 12.07
N THR A 109 -5.24 2.05 12.45
CA THR A 109 -4.81 3.41 12.76
C THR A 109 -5.13 3.70 14.22
N GLN A 110 -4.77 4.89 14.71
CA GLN A 110 -5.12 5.32 16.07
C GLN A 110 -6.64 5.48 16.26
N GLU A 111 -7.38 5.75 15.19
CA GLU A 111 -8.80 6.09 15.24
C GLU A 111 -9.71 4.94 14.88
N ARG A 112 -9.25 4.05 14.01
CA ARG A 112 -10.10 3.00 13.43
C ARG A 112 -9.30 1.78 12.99
N THR A 113 -9.98 0.63 13.00
CA THR A 113 -9.49 -0.65 12.47
C THR A 113 -10.44 -1.16 11.40
N TRP A 114 -9.89 -1.60 10.28
CA TRP A 114 -10.60 -2.35 9.24
C TRP A 114 -10.03 -3.76 9.20
N GLU A 115 -10.90 -4.73 9.11
CA GLU A 115 -10.51 -6.14 8.98
C GLU A 115 -11.18 -6.76 7.75
N LEU A 116 -10.40 -6.94 6.70
CA LEU A 116 -10.86 -7.61 5.49
C LEU A 116 -10.89 -9.13 5.68
N PRO A 117 -11.71 -9.87 4.91
CA PRO A 117 -11.74 -11.33 4.98
C PRO A 117 -10.36 -11.95 4.72
N ARG A 118 -9.77 -12.57 5.73
CA ARG A 118 -8.39 -13.06 5.75
C ARG A 118 -8.04 -14.04 4.64
N TRP A 119 -8.99 -14.88 4.25
CA TRP A 119 -8.77 -15.95 3.27
C TRP A 119 -9.43 -15.67 1.92
N SER A 120 -9.82 -14.44 1.68
CA SER A 120 -10.36 -14.03 0.39
C SER A 120 -9.24 -13.99 -0.66
N SER A 121 -9.56 -14.46 -1.86
CA SER A 121 -8.68 -14.31 -3.04
C SER A 121 -8.42 -12.84 -3.42
N ARG A 122 -9.16 -11.91 -2.82
CA ARG A 122 -9.00 -10.46 -3.03
C ARG A 122 -8.25 -9.77 -1.90
N THR A 123 -7.91 -10.45 -0.83
CA THR A 123 -6.99 -9.97 0.22
C THR A 123 -5.62 -10.57 -0.07
N LEU A 124 -4.79 -9.83 -0.84
CA LEU A 124 -3.60 -10.38 -1.50
C LEU A 124 -2.37 -10.48 -0.59
N GLY A 125 -2.47 -9.97 0.64
CA GLY A 125 -1.34 -9.92 1.57
C GLY A 125 -0.83 -8.49 1.77
N ALA A 126 0.48 -8.34 1.93
CA ALA A 126 1.08 -7.05 2.24
C ALA A 126 2.35 -6.76 1.41
N CYS A 127 2.74 -5.48 1.41
CA CYS A 127 3.97 -5.02 0.79
C CYS A 127 4.73 -4.11 1.76
N TYR A 128 5.91 -4.53 2.15
CA TYR A 128 6.84 -3.76 2.98
C TYR A 128 7.66 -2.84 2.08
N MET A 129 7.77 -1.57 2.43
CA MET A 129 8.30 -0.51 1.60
C MET A 129 9.50 0.16 2.26
N LEU A 130 10.61 0.28 1.51
CA LEU A 130 11.77 1.08 1.88
C LEU A 130 11.81 2.34 1.02
N TRP A 131 11.85 3.50 1.67
CA TRP A 131 11.95 4.81 1.05
C TRP A 131 13.22 5.53 1.49
N ASN A 132 13.99 6.08 0.55
CA ASN A 132 15.27 6.73 0.81
C ASN A 132 15.18 8.27 0.76
N ASP A 133 14.02 8.84 1.03
CA ASP A 133 13.76 10.27 0.88
C ASP A 133 14.67 11.15 1.74
N TYR A 134 15.15 10.62 2.86
CA TYR A 134 15.98 11.35 3.82
C TYR A 134 17.42 10.81 3.96
N ALA A 135 17.76 9.75 3.25
CA ALA A 135 19.05 9.06 3.43
C ALA A 135 20.28 9.93 3.08
N SER A 136 20.11 10.95 2.25
CA SER A 136 21.17 11.88 1.85
C SER A 136 21.06 13.26 2.48
N GLN A 137 20.15 13.48 3.43
CA GLN A 137 20.01 14.78 4.10
C GLN A 137 21.09 14.96 5.16
N ASP A 138 21.61 16.19 5.27
CA ASP A 138 22.59 16.57 6.28
C ASP A 138 22.12 16.19 7.69
N GLY A 139 22.96 15.48 8.43
CA GLY A 139 22.65 14.96 9.76
C GLY A 139 21.99 13.57 9.79
N ASN A 140 21.70 12.97 8.65
CA ASN A 140 21.21 11.61 8.48
C ASN A 140 22.29 10.72 7.87
N GLU A 141 23.39 10.51 8.58
CA GLU A 141 24.48 9.63 8.13
C GLU A 141 24.08 8.14 8.30
N ILE A 142 23.19 7.67 7.44
CA ILE A 142 22.81 6.26 7.42
C ILE A 142 23.74 5.50 6.49
N THR A 143 24.50 4.57 7.05
CA THR A 143 25.36 3.68 6.26
C THR A 143 24.51 2.61 5.56
N GLU A 144 25.06 2.00 4.50
CA GLU A 144 24.40 0.87 3.80
C GLU A 144 24.13 -0.28 4.77
N ASP A 145 25.08 -0.62 5.64
CA ASP A 145 24.91 -1.65 6.65
C ASP A 145 23.79 -1.31 7.64
N GLY A 146 23.76 -0.07 8.14
CA GLY A 146 22.71 0.40 9.04
C GLY A 146 21.32 0.45 8.39
N LEU A 147 21.25 0.71 7.09
CA LEU A 147 20.03 0.60 6.31
C LEU A 147 19.58 -0.85 6.15
N PHE A 148 20.53 -1.72 5.81
CA PHE A 148 20.26 -3.15 5.65
C PHE A 148 19.79 -3.80 6.96
N GLU A 149 20.41 -3.49 8.09
CA GLU A 149 19.96 -3.96 9.40
C GLU A 149 18.51 -3.59 9.68
N ARG A 150 18.15 -2.31 9.52
CA ARG A 150 16.78 -1.83 9.72
C ARG A 150 15.77 -2.49 8.79
N PHE A 151 16.17 -2.73 7.55
CA PHE A 151 15.32 -3.37 6.56
C PHE A 151 15.14 -4.87 6.84
N ALA A 152 16.20 -5.55 7.25
CA ALA A 152 16.19 -7.00 7.50
C ALA A 152 15.44 -7.37 8.80
N GLU A 153 15.47 -6.50 9.81
CA GLU A 153 14.95 -6.75 11.14
C GLU A 153 13.49 -7.25 11.17
N PRO A 154 12.52 -6.63 10.45
CA PRO A 154 11.14 -7.10 10.45
C PRO A 154 10.84 -8.25 9.47
N LEU A 155 11.76 -8.61 8.56
CA LEU A 155 11.47 -9.53 7.46
C LEU A 155 11.05 -10.93 7.95
N ASP A 156 11.68 -11.45 9.00
CA ASP A 156 11.33 -12.76 9.52
C ASP A 156 9.91 -12.78 10.12
N ILE A 157 9.53 -11.71 10.81
CA ILE A 157 8.19 -11.55 11.36
C ILE A 157 7.15 -11.48 10.21
N LEU A 158 7.42 -10.63 9.23
CA LEU A 158 6.52 -10.45 8.09
C LEU A 158 6.38 -11.73 7.27
N ALA A 159 7.50 -12.42 7.01
CA ALA A 159 7.50 -13.70 6.29
C ALA A 159 6.63 -14.75 7.02
N ARG A 160 6.81 -14.93 8.31
CA ARG A 160 6.00 -15.89 9.11
C ARG A 160 4.50 -15.56 9.09
N LYS A 161 4.12 -14.30 8.94
CA LYS A 161 2.72 -13.87 8.92
C LYS A 161 2.09 -13.89 7.54
N LEU A 162 2.89 -13.79 6.48
CA LEU A 162 2.43 -13.78 5.08
C LEU A 162 2.41 -15.17 4.45
N TRP A 163 3.36 -16.02 4.80
CA TRP A 163 3.46 -17.39 4.29
C TRP A 163 3.02 -18.40 5.38
N LYS A 164 1.74 -18.72 5.35
CA LYS A 164 1.16 -19.80 6.17
C LYS A 164 0.50 -20.83 5.28
#